data_e6c030bf18cd4a285ec1ca47bbb62490
#
_entry.id   e6c030bf18cd4a285ec1ca47bbb62490
#
_cell.length_a   1.000
_cell.length_b   1.000
_cell.length_c   1.000
_cell.angle_alpha   90.00
_cell.angle_beta   90.00
_cell.angle_gamma   90.00
#
_symmetry.space_group_name_H-M   'P 1'
#
loop_
_entity.id
_entity.type
_entity.pdbx_description
1 polymer ?
#
loop_
_entity_poly.entity_id
_entity_poly.type
_entity_poly.pdbx_seq_one_letter_code
_entity_poly.pdbx_strand_id
1 'polypeptide(L)'
;MSIKSYAIAAALLGLTACQSTIETQPQDIALQGSWHIEVVTQRPVIDYSPAQLTFAPDGKLTGNNSCNNFFGQYSIDGNKVTLTPAGNTMKACVDALMDQERRVMAAMPEVVTGELAQGKLLLKDAAGNTQLVLSKI
;
A
#
# COMPACT_ATOMS: atom_id res chain seq x y z
N MET A 1 -49.30 -69.69 -11.20
CA MET A 1 -47.97 -69.38 -10.65
C MET A 1 -47.77 -67.88 -10.75
N SER A 2 -47.91 -67.19 -9.66
CA SER A 2 -47.80 -65.75 -9.58
C SER A 2 -46.39 -65.33 -9.18
N ILE A 3 -45.70 -64.70 -10.06
CA ILE A 3 -44.40 -64.09 -9.76
C ILE A 3 -44.64 -62.65 -9.31
N LYS A 4 -44.49 -62.40 -8.02
CA LYS A 4 -44.57 -61.04 -7.48
C LYS A 4 -43.22 -60.32 -7.68
N SER A 5 -43.22 -59.34 -8.59
CA SER A 5 -42.10 -58.42 -8.78
C SER A 5 -42.07 -57.39 -7.65
N TYR A 6 -41.03 -57.40 -6.86
CA TYR A 6 -40.75 -56.33 -5.90
C TYR A 6 -39.92 -55.28 -6.61
N ALA A 7 -40.50 -54.11 -6.76
CA ALA A 7 -39.76 -52.92 -7.20
C ALA A 7 -39.00 -52.31 -6.03
N ILE A 8 -37.70 -52.29 -6.09
CA ILE A 8 -36.83 -51.62 -5.10
C ILE A 8 -36.69 -50.17 -5.59
N ALA A 9 -37.30 -49.26 -4.88
CA ALA A 9 -37.11 -47.84 -5.09
C ALA A 9 -35.80 -47.42 -4.38
N ALA A 10 -34.77 -47.14 -5.18
CA ALA A 10 -33.55 -46.55 -4.67
C ALA A 10 -33.73 -45.05 -4.47
N ALA A 11 -33.80 -44.59 -3.22
CA ALA A 11 -33.82 -43.18 -2.90
C ALA A 11 -32.40 -42.61 -3.01
N LEU A 12 -32.14 -41.81 -4.05
CA LEU A 12 -30.92 -41.03 -4.20
C LEU A 12 -31.01 -39.81 -3.27
N LEU A 13 -30.35 -39.89 -2.11
CA LEU A 13 -30.11 -38.76 -1.22
C LEU A 13 -29.06 -37.86 -1.90
N GLY A 14 -29.51 -36.79 -2.53
CA GLY A 14 -28.64 -35.73 -3.06
C GLY A 14 -28.00 -34.96 -1.91
N LEU A 15 -26.73 -35.18 -1.67
CA LEU A 15 -25.90 -34.32 -0.82
C LEU A 15 -25.65 -32.99 -1.57
N THR A 16 -26.46 -31.99 -1.23
CA THR A 16 -26.13 -30.61 -1.63
C THR A 16 -24.98 -30.15 -0.75
N ALA A 17 -23.76 -30.29 -1.25
CA ALA A 17 -22.60 -29.64 -0.67
C ALA A 17 -22.74 -28.13 -0.88
N CYS A 18 -23.06 -27.40 0.19
CA CYS A 18 -22.89 -25.96 0.22
C CYS A 18 -21.40 -25.66 0.11
N GLN A 19 -20.94 -25.34 -1.08
CA GLN A 19 -19.61 -24.76 -1.26
C GLN A 19 -19.72 -23.31 -0.79
N SER A 20 -19.27 -23.07 0.44
CA SER A 20 -18.95 -21.71 0.89
C SER A 20 -17.75 -21.25 0.10
N THR A 21 -17.95 -20.47 -0.94
CA THR A 21 -16.87 -19.69 -1.56
C THR A 21 -16.42 -18.69 -0.51
N ILE A 22 -15.30 -18.96 0.14
CA ILE A 22 -14.59 -17.98 0.93
C ILE A 22 -14.04 -17.01 -0.10
N GLU A 23 -14.76 -15.92 -0.34
CA GLU A 23 -14.18 -14.76 -1.02
C GLU A 23 -13.09 -14.22 -0.11
N THR A 24 -11.85 -14.58 -0.39
CA THR A 24 -10.69 -13.97 0.23
C THR A 24 -10.66 -12.52 -0.24
N GLN A 25 -11.17 -11.62 0.59
CA GLN A 25 -11.01 -10.18 0.32
C GLN A 25 -9.50 -9.90 0.22
N PRO A 26 -9.07 -9.12 -0.78
CA PRO A 26 -7.68 -8.71 -0.87
C PRO A 26 -7.28 -8.04 0.44
N GLN A 27 -6.30 -8.61 1.11
CA GLN A 27 -5.79 -8.04 2.35
C GLN A 27 -5.07 -6.74 2.04
N ASP A 28 -5.32 -5.70 2.84
CA ASP A 28 -4.63 -4.43 2.73
C ASP A 28 -3.12 -4.60 2.92
N ILE A 29 -2.35 -3.87 2.12
CA ILE A 29 -0.90 -3.83 2.27
C ILE A 29 -0.52 -3.25 3.64
N ALA A 30 0.44 -3.85 4.32
CA ALA A 30 0.85 -3.48 5.67
C ALA A 30 1.77 -2.24 5.65
N LEU A 31 1.18 -1.05 5.59
CA LEU A 31 1.91 0.23 5.55
C LEU A 31 2.17 0.85 6.92
N GLN A 32 1.36 0.55 7.95
CA GLN A 32 1.41 1.26 9.22
C GLN A 32 2.81 1.32 9.83
N GLY A 33 3.15 2.48 10.37
CA GLY A 33 4.44 2.77 11.00
C GLY A 33 5.28 3.74 10.20
N SER A 34 6.55 3.83 10.54
CA SER A 34 7.48 4.79 9.96
C SER A 34 8.44 4.13 8.97
N TRP A 35 8.71 4.83 7.90
CA TRP A 35 9.50 4.38 6.78
C TRP A 35 10.49 5.46 6.35
N HIS A 36 11.75 5.09 6.23
CA HIS A 36 12.76 5.97 5.66
C HIS A 36 12.67 5.98 4.13
N ILE A 37 12.72 7.15 3.51
CA ILE A 37 12.74 7.29 2.05
C ILE A 37 14.18 7.09 1.57
N GLU A 38 14.40 6.11 0.70
CA GLU A 38 15.72 5.79 0.16
C GLU A 38 15.90 6.31 -1.28
N VAL A 39 14.80 6.25 -2.07
CA VAL A 39 14.83 6.64 -3.48
C VAL A 39 13.58 7.43 -3.80
N VAL A 40 13.74 8.52 -4.54
CA VAL A 40 12.65 9.35 -5.07
C VAL A 40 12.81 9.47 -6.58
N THR A 41 11.79 9.03 -7.33
CA THR A 41 11.80 9.07 -8.81
C THR A 41 13.12 8.57 -9.42
N GLN A 42 13.53 7.35 -9.01
CA GLN A 42 14.74 6.66 -9.48
C GLN A 42 16.08 7.31 -9.08
N ARG A 43 16.04 8.31 -8.21
CA ARG A 43 17.24 8.98 -7.69
C ARG A 43 17.37 8.71 -6.18
N PRO A 44 18.50 8.12 -5.73
CA PRO A 44 18.76 7.96 -4.31
C PRO A 44 18.69 9.29 -3.57
N VAL A 45 18.22 9.26 -2.33
CA VAL A 45 18.32 10.40 -1.43
C VAL A 45 19.78 10.57 -1.00
N ILE A 46 20.14 11.78 -0.58
CA ILE A 46 21.48 12.05 -0.04
C ILE A 46 21.64 11.37 1.34
N ASP A 47 22.85 10.96 1.69
CA ASP A 47 23.14 10.11 2.87
C ASP A 47 22.65 10.69 4.19
N TYR A 48 22.61 12.01 4.34
CA TYR A 48 22.15 12.69 5.55
C TYR A 48 20.70 13.17 5.49
N SER A 49 19.92 12.66 4.53
CA SER A 49 18.51 13.05 4.38
C SER A 49 17.66 12.50 5.52
N PRO A 50 16.89 13.34 6.22
CA PRO A 50 15.91 12.89 7.23
C PRO A 50 14.59 12.45 6.62
N ALA A 51 14.49 12.30 5.30
CA ALA A 51 13.22 12.03 4.60
C ALA A 51 12.58 10.74 5.06
N GLN A 52 11.34 10.84 5.55
CA GLN A 52 10.56 9.70 6.03
C GLN A 52 9.05 9.94 5.90
N LEU A 53 8.31 8.84 5.83
CA LEU A 53 6.84 8.80 5.90
C LEU A 53 6.42 8.03 7.15
N THR A 54 5.37 8.48 7.81
CA THR A 54 4.71 7.76 8.90
C THR A 54 3.24 7.61 8.57
N PHE A 55 2.80 6.36 8.51
CA PHE A 55 1.41 5.96 8.27
C PHE A 55 0.76 5.59 9.60
N ALA A 56 -0.07 6.48 10.13
CA ALA A 56 -0.78 6.24 11.38
C ALA A 56 -2.03 5.36 11.15
N PRO A 57 -2.47 4.58 12.16
CA PRO A 57 -3.65 3.70 12.02
C PRO A 57 -4.95 4.43 11.68
N ASP A 58 -5.05 5.72 12.01
CA ASP A 58 -6.24 6.56 11.77
C ASP A 58 -6.28 7.22 10.38
N GLY A 59 -5.37 6.86 9.47
CA GLY A 59 -5.29 7.41 8.13
C GLY A 59 -4.50 8.71 8.01
N LYS A 60 -3.88 9.17 9.09
CA LYS A 60 -2.97 10.33 9.04
C LYS A 60 -1.63 9.96 8.43
N LEU A 61 -1.18 10.82 7.54
CA LEU A 61 0.15 10.78 6.95
C LEU A 61 0.97 11.94 7.49
N THR A 62 2.12 11.63 8.06
CA THR A 62 3.08 12.65 8.50
C THR A 62 4.48 12.25 8.03
N GLY A 63 5.41 13.17 8.08
CA GLY A 63 6.79 12.84 7.77
C GLY A 63 7.68 14.05 7.64
N ASN A 64 8.86 13.79 7.12
CA ASN A 64 9.84 14.80 6.73
C ASN A 64 10.16 14.61 5.24
N ASN A 65 10.12 15.69 4.47
CA ASN A 65 10.33 15.65 3.03
C ASN A 65 11.79 15.92 2.62
N SER A 66 12.71 15.90 3.54
CA SER A 66 14.13 16.24 3.51
C SER A 66 14.47 17.58 4.14
N CYS A 67 13.65 18.60 3.99
CA CYS A 67 13.85 19.93 4.57
C CYS A 67 12.81 20.23 5.65
N ASN A 68 11.56 19.95 5.35
CA ASN A 68 10.41 20.34 6.18
C ASN A 68 9.61 19.14 6.66
N ASN A 69 8.95 19.29 7.80
CA ASN A 69 7.91 18.35 8.20
C ASN A 69 6.64 18.63 7.43
N PHE A 70 5.94 17.57 7.03
CA PHE A 70 4.66 17.68 6.35
C PHE A 70 3.61 16.81 7.04
N PHE A 71 2.36 17.08 6.72
CA PHE A 71 1.21 16.32 7.18
C PHE A 71 0.18 16.18 6.07
N GLY A 72 -0.69 15.22 6.20
CA GLY A 72 -1.76 14.93 5.27
C GLY A 72 -2.52 13.68 5.66
N GLN A 73 -3.06 13.01 4.68
CA GLN A 73 -3.82 11.77 4.83
C GLN A 73 -3.37 10.73 3.83
N TYR A 74 -3.68 9.48 4.12
CA TYR A 74 -3.53 8.38 3.19
C TYR A 74 -4.73 7.45 3.27
N SER A 75 -4.96 6.70 2.22
CA SER A 75 -5.94 5.61 2.19
C SER A 75 -5.35 4.37 1.55
N ILE A 76 -5.86 3.21 1.96
CA ILE A 76 -5.48 1.90 1.45
C ILE A 76 -6.75 1.14 1.06
N ASP A 77 -6.72 0.48 -0.09
CA ASP A 77 -7.71 -0.48 -0.54
C ASP A 77 -6.97 -1.63 -1.24
N GLY A 78 -6.71 -2.71 -0.51
CA GLY A 78 -5.84 -3.79 -0.96
C GLY A 78 -4.40 -3.29 -1.17
N ASN A 79 -3.93 -3.27 -2.41
CA ASN A 79 -2.64 -2.68 -2.79
C ASN A 79 -2.76 -1.26 -3.36
N LYS A 80 -3.96 -0.72 -3.46
CA LYS A 80 -4.16 0.66 -3.87
C LYS A 80 -3.83 1.59 -2.71
N VAL A 81 -2.96 2.55 -2.96
CA VAL A 81 -2.48 3.50 -1.97
C VAL A 81 -2.65 4.90 -2.53
N THR A 82 -3.31 5.76 -1.76
CA THR A 82 -3.45 7.18 -2.10
C THR A 82 -2.77 8.01 -1.02
N LEU A 83 -1.87 8.89 -1.41
CA LEU A 83 -1.21 9.84 -0.52
C LEU A 83 -1.72 11.24 -0.83
N THR A 84 -2.19 11.95 0.19
CA THR A 84 -2.74 13.30 0.06
C THR A 84 -2.03 14.25 1.02
N PRO A 85 -0.82 14.74 0.66
CA PRO A 85 -0.16 15.75 1.46
C PRO A 85 -0.99 17.04 1.48
N ALA A 86 -1.14 17.66 2.66
CA ALA A 86 -1.99 18.82 2.87
C ALA A 86 -1.19 20.09 3.17
N GLY A 87 -0.07 19.98 3.88
CA GLY A 87 0.75 21.13 4.23
C GLY A 87 2.10 20.73 4.79
N ASN A 88 2.99 21.70 4.87
CA ASN A 88 4.33 21.51 5.40
C ASN A 88 4.86 22.78 6.07
N THR A 89 5.85 22.63 6.93
CA THR A 89 6.62 23.77 7.45
C THR A 89 7.42 24.43 6.33
N MET A 90 7.89 25.65 6.53
CA MET A 90 8.54 26.44 5.49
C MET A 90 9.87 27.01 5.97
N LYS A 91 10.74 26.15 6.48
CA LYS A 91 12.11 26.58 6.74
C LYS A 91 12.99 26.42 5.50
N ALA A 92 14.03 27.22 5.42
CA ALA A 92 15.04 27.11 4.36
C ALA A 92 16.15 26.14 4.77
N CYS A 93 16.54 25.26 3.84
CA CYS A 93 17.64 24.33 3.99
C CYS A 93 18.69 24.58 2.89
N VAL A 94 19.77 23.81 2.91
CA VAL A 94 20.71 23.82 1.79
C VAL A 94 20.02 23.35 0.50
N ASP A 95 20.52 23.81 -0.64
CA ASP A 95 19.85 23.58 -1.94
C ASP A 95 19.57 22.11 -2.24
N ALA A 96 20.49 21.22 -1.89
CA ALA A 96 20.33 19.78 -2.10
C ALA A 96 19.12 19.19 -1.34
N LEU A 97 18.87 19.65 -0.12
CA LEU A 97 17.70 19.23 0.68
C LEU A 97 16.41 19.85 0.15
N MET A 98 16.46 21.09 -0.28
CA MET A 98 15.29 21.76 -0.88
C MET A 98 14.91 21.14 -2.23
N ASP A 99 15.88 20.73 -3.03
CA ASP A 99 15.63 20.00 -4.27
C ASP A 99 14.98 18.64 -3.98
N GLN A 100 15.48 17.93 -2.98
CA GLN A 100 14.93 16.64 -2.58
C GLN A 100 13.51 16.79 -2.02
N GLU A 101 13.24 17.83 -1.23
CA GLU A 101 11.89 18.17 -0.77
C GLU A 101 10.91 18.31 -1.95
N ARG A 102 11.27 19.09 -2.96
CA ARG A 102 10.42 19.25 -4.16
C ARG A 102 10.12 17.92 -4.83
N ARG A 103 11.13 17.04 -4.94
CA ARG A 103 10.95 15.71 -5.53
C ARG A 103 10.03 14.81 -4.70
N VAL A 104 10.21 14.79 -3.38
CA VAL A 104 9.35 14.02 -2.47
C VAL A 104 7.90 14.49 -2.55
N MET A 105 7.69 15.81 -2.46
CA MET A 105 6.35 16.38 -2.50
C MET A 105 5.66 16.20 -3.86
N ALA A 106 6.42 16.20 -4.96
CA ALA A 106 5.90 15.93 -6.30
C ALA A 106 5.59 14.43 -6.52
N ALA A 107 6.35 13.52 -5.91
CA ALA A 107 6.18 12.09 -6.08
C ALA A 107 4.94 11.55 -5.33
N MET A 108 4.63 12.07 -4.16
CA MET A 108 3.55 11.54 -3.31
C MET A 108 2.18 11.54 -4.00
N PRO A 109 1.70 12.60 -4.65
CA PRO A 109 0.40 12.59 -5.33
C PRO A 109 0.31 11.61 -6.52
N GLU A 110 1.44 11.22 -7.08
CA GLU A 110 1.49 10.28 -8.23
C GLU A 110 1.30 8.82 -7.81
N VAL A 111 1.42 8.51 -6.52
CA VAL A 111 1.30 7.15 -6.00
C VAL A 111 -0.13 6.64 -6.14
N VAL A 112 -0.29 5.45 -6.74
CA VAL A 112 -1.59 4.76 -6.86
C VAL A 112 -1.56 3.33 -6.32
N THR A 113 -0.38 2.70 -6.22
CA THR A 113 -0.22 1.34 -5.67
C THR A 113 1.00 1.25 -4.78
N GLY A 114 0.97 0.26 -3.87
CA GLY A 114 2.09 -0.12 -3.04
C GLY A 114 2.42 -1.59 -3.18
N GLU A 115 3.69 -1.93 -3.03
CA GLU A 115 4.20 -3.30 -3.08
C GLU A 115 5.28 -3.48 -2.01
N LEU A 116 5.18 -4.56 -1.24
CA LEU A 116 6.25 -4.96 -0.33
C LEU A 116 7.11 -6.02 -1.02
N ALA A 117 8.37 -5.71 -1.24
CA ALA A 117 9.31 -6.57 -1.91
C ALA A 117 10.70 -6.50 -1.24
N GLN A 118 11.23 -7.65 -0.82
CA GLN A 118 12.58 -7.77 -0.23
C GLN A 118 12.82 -6.81 0.96
N GLY A 119 11.80 -6.65 1.81
CA GLY A 119 11.86 -5.76 2.99
C GLY A 119 11.73 -4.28 2.66
N LYS A 120 11.44 -3.91 1.42
CA LYS A 120 11.21 -2.54 0.97
C LYS A 120 9.73 -2.32 0.64
N LEU A 121 9.29 -1.09 0.81
CA LEU A 121 8.01 -0.62 0.31
C LEU A 121 8.26 0.15 -1.00
N LEU A 122 7.66 -0.32 -2.07
CA LEU A 122 7.69 0.33 -3.38
C LEU A 122 6.34 1.02 -3.60
N LEU A 123 6.33 2.33 -3.71
CA LEU A 123 5.15 3.10 -4.04
C LEU A 123 5.22 3.51 -5.51
N LYS A 124 4.22 3.10 -6.29
CA LYS A 124 4.22 3.17 -7.75
C LYS A 124 3.10 4.06 -8.27
N ASP A 125 3.35 4.66 -9.43
CA ASP A 125 2.36 5.45 -10.17
C ASP A 125 1.43 4.58 -11.03
N ALA A 126 0.51 5.22 -11.75
CA ALA A 126 -0.46 4.54 -12.61
C ALA A 126 0.18 3.77 -13.79
N ALA A 127 1.38 4.18 -14.22
CA ALA A 127 2.14 3.50 -15.27
C ALA A 127 3.00 2.34 -14.74
N GLY A 128 3.01 2.12 -13.41
CA GLY A 128 3.83 1.08 -12.76
C GLY A 128 5.27 1.52 -12.45
N ASN A 129 5.61 2.78 -12.67
CA ASN A 129 6.92 3.30 -12.30
C ASN A 129 7.01 3.52 -10.79
N THR A 130 8.13 3.13 -10.21
CA THR A 130 8.38 3.36 -8.78
C THR A 130 8.67 4.84 -8.52
N GLN A 131 7.81 5.48 -7.76
CA GLN A 131 7.96 6.88 -7.34
C GLN A 131 8.79 6.99 -6.07
N LEU A 132 8.57 6.10 -5.10
CA LEU A 132 9.28 6.08 -3.83
C LEU A 132 9.69 4.65 -3.48
N VAL A 133 10.92 4.50 -2.99
CA VAL A 133 11.41 3.27 -2.35
C VAL A 133 11.70 3.60 -0.89
N LEU A 134 11.13 2.81 0.01
CA LEU A 134 11.23 3.04 1.45
C LEU A 134 11.66 1.78 2.19
N SER A 135 12.37 1.98 3.30
CA SER A 135 12.71 0.92 4.24
C SER A 135 12.06 1.18 5.60
N LYS A 136 11.66 0.11 6.27
CA LYS A 136 11.04 0.18 7.60
C LYS A 136 12.02 0.71 8.63
N ILE A 137 11.56 1.63 9.46
CA ILE A 137 12.31 2.12 10.63
C ILE A 137 11.98 1.26 11.85
#